data_58eaee4bee42af37d2b9e7f2d7c087e3
#
_entry.id   58eaee4bee42af37d2b9e7f2d7c087e3
#
_cell.length_a   1.000
_cell.length_b   1.000
_cell.length_c   1.000
_cell.angle_alpha   90.00
_cell.angle_beta   90.00
_cell.angle_gamma   90.00
#
_symmetry.space_group_name_H-M   'P 1'
#
loop_
_entity.id
_entity.type
_entity.pdbx_description
1 polymer ?
#
loop_
_entity_poly.entity_id
_entity_poly.type
_entity_poly.pdbx_seq_one_letter_code
_entity_poly.pdbx_strand_id
1 'polypeptide(L)'
;MTFDKKIDFLKSIGSDKVPHSSFFEKKTLLDHLIGTHDILQGWGKAQIVLDAGLFHSVYGTSKFLPNKGLVDNRQVIIDLIGDQAEEIVYWFCILVFPRIPEMEKFKDPLKSHLLAVERANALEQKDFQDRLKEYNAKKNIMTWEEAYGL
;
A
#
# COMPACT_ATOMS: atom_id res chain seq x y z
N MET A 1 7.66 -18.73 2.63
CA MET A 1 6.28 -18.78 3.19
C MET A 1 5.28 -18.67 2.06
N THR A 2 4.23 -19.46 2.11
CA THR A 2 3.20 -19.48 1.06
C THR A 2 2.31 -18.23 1.14
N PHE A 3 1.65 -17.92 0.02
CA PHE A 3 0.67 -16.83 -0.04
C PHE A 3 -0.43 -17.01 0.99
N ASP A 4 -0.98 -18.23 1.13
CA ASP A 4 -2.04 -18.50 2.10
C ASP A 4 -1.61 -18.22 3.54
N LYS A 5 -0.38 -18.55 3.91
CA LYS A 5 0.16 -18.25 5.24
C LYS A 5 0.31 -16.75 5.49
N LYS A 6 0.69 -16.01 4.46
CA LYS A 6 0.77 -14.54 4.52
C LYS A 6 -0.61 -13.95 4.74
N ILE A 7 -1.62 -14.44 4.02
CA ILE A 7 -3.01 -14.03 4.20
C ILE A 7 -3.51 -14.36 5.61
N ASP A 8 -3.23 -15.56 6.10
CA ASP A 8 -3.61 -15.98 7.45
C ASP A 8 -3.01 -15.04 8.50
N PHE A 9 -1.76 -14.66 8.34
CA PHE A 9 -1.12 -13.68 9.22
C PHE A 9 -1.84 -12.33 9.19
N LEU A 10 -2.14 -11.81 7.99
CA LEU A 10 -2.84 -10.53 7.85
C LEU A 10 -4.22 -10.57 8.49
N LYS A 11 -4.93 -11.70 8.39
CA LYS A 11 -6.20 -11.89 9.08
C LYS A 11 -6.01 -11.92 10.60
N SER A 12 -4.95 -12.57 11.07
CA SER A 12 -4.67 -12.70 12.51
C SER A 12 -4.44 -11.34 13.18
N ILE A 13 -3.95 -10.35 12.45
CA ILE A 13 -3.77 -8.99 12.94
C ILE A 13 -4.97 -8.08 12.65
N GLY A 14 -6.05 -8.63 12.10
CA GLY A 14 -7.31 -7.93 11.95
C GLY A 14 -7.50 -7.15 10.65
N SER A 15 -6.63 -7.35 9.64
CA SER A 15 -6.73 -6.60 8.38
C SER A 15 -8.03 -6.84 7.61
N ASP A 16 -8.66 -7.99 7.80
CA ASP A 16 -9.96 -8.32 7.21
C ASP A 16 -11.14 -7.63 7.90
N LYS A 17 -10.89 -6.99 9.03
CA LYS A 17 -11.92 -6.27 9.83
C LYS A 17 -11.74 -4.76 9.77
N VAL A 18 -10.66 -4.27 9.19
CA VAL A 18 -10.40 -2.84 9.07
C VAL A 18 -11.08 -2.33 7.80
N PRO A 19 -12.00 -1.35 7.90
CA PRO A 19 -12.62 -0.74 6.72
C PRO A 19 -11.57 0.01 5.89
N HIS A 20 -11.68 -0.12 4.57
CA HIS A 20 -10.86 0.62 3.63
C HIS A 20 -11.76 1.07 2.48
N SER A 21 -11.68 2.33 2.08
CA SER A 21 -12.58 2.90 1.08
C SER A 21 -14.07 2.77 1.47
N SER A 22 -14.37 2.73 2.76
CA SER A 22 -15.71 2.49 3.30
C SER A 22 -16.73 3.57 2.93
N PHE A 23 -16.26 4.74 2.50
CA PHE A 23 -17.13 5.84 2.11
C PHE A 23 -17.98 5.50 0.87
N PHE A 24 -17.41 4.75 -0.08
CA PHE A 24 -18.09 4.39 -1.33
C PHE A 24 -18.35 2.89 -1.47
N GLU A 25 -17.53 2.04 -0.86
CA GLU A 25 -17.57 0.60 -1.01
C GLU A 25 -17.31 -0.10 0.32
N LYS A 26 -17.87 -1.30 0.48
CA LYS A 26 -17.57 -2.16 1.63
C LYS A 26 -16.33 -2.99 1.32
N LYS A 27 -15.17 -2.33 1.36
CA LYS A 27 -13.88 -2.97 1.11
C LYS A 27 -13.08 -2.98 2.41
N THR A 28 -12.44 -4.11 2.71
CA THR A 28 -11.54 -4.21 3.86
C THR A 28 -10.11 -3.84 3.46
N LEU A 29 -9.28 -3.56 4.45
CA LEU A 29 -7.85 -3.38 4.22
C LEU A 29 -7.25 -4.60 3.53
N LEU A 30 -7.63 -5.81 3.95
CA LEU A 30 -7.13 -7.04 3.33
C LEU A 30 -7.48 -7.11 1.85
N ASP A 31 -8.71 -6.75 1.46
CA ASP A 31 -9.12 -6.71 0.06
C ASP A 31 -8.22 -5.77 -0.76
N HIS A 32 -7.90 -4.60 -0.20
CA HIS A 32 -7.00 -3.64 -0.83
C HIS A 32 -5.58 -4.19 -0.96
N LEU A 33 -5.07 -4.83 0.08
CA LEU A 33 -3.72 -5.40 0.07
C LEU A 33 -3.60 -6.52 -0.97
N ILE A 34 -4.58 -7.42 -1.02
CA ILE A 34 -4.62 -8.49 -2.02
C ILE A 34 -4.73 -7.91 -3.42
N GLY A 35 -5.60 -6.92 -3.63
CA GLY A 35 -5.75 -6.26 -4.92
C GLY A 35 -4.46 -5.60 -5.40
N THR A 36 -3.74 -4.93 -4.49
CA THR A 36 -2.43 -4.33 -4.80
C THR A 36 -1.42 -5.41 -5.21
N HIS A 37 -1.34 -6.50 -4.45
CA HIS A 37 -0.51 -7.66 -4.79
C HIS A 37 -0.83 -8.20 -6.18
N ASP A 38 -2.11 -8.40 -6.48
CA ASP A 38 -2.55 -8.99 -7.75
C ASP A 38 -2.21 -8.09 -8.94
N ILE A 39 -2.30 -6.78 -8.78
CA ILE A 39 -1.87 -5.82 -9.81
C ILE A 39 -0.38 -5.97 -10.09
N LEU A 40 0.44 -6.01 -9.04
CA LEU A 40 1.89 -6.18 -9.15
C LEU A 40 2.25 -7.51 -9.80
N GLN A 41 1.54 -8.57 -9.47
CA GLN A 41 1.71 -9.87 -10.09
C GLN A 41 1.37 -9.83 -11.58
N GLY A 42 0.28 -9.17 -11.94
CA GLY A 42 -0.12 -8.96 -13.33
C GLY A 42 0.92 -8.18 -14.14
N TRP A 43 1.68 -7.31 -13.49
CA TRP A 43 2.79 -6.57 -14.11
C TRP A 43 4.09 -7.36 -14.17
N GLY A 44 4.12 -8.60 -13.67
CA GLY A 44 5.32 -9.44 -13.68
C GLY A 44 6.42 -8.99 -12.75
N LYS A 45 6.08 -8.30 -11.65
CA LYS A 45 7.08 -7.82 -10.68
C LYS A 45 7.68 -8.98 -9.89
N ALA A 46 8.91 -8.78 -9.40
CA ALA A 46 9.60 -9.76 -8.58
C ALA A 46 8.86 -10.05 -7.27
N GLN A 47 9.06 -11.23 -6.70
CA GLN A 47 8.37 -11.67 -5.49
C GLN A 47 8.52 -10.68 -4.32
N ILE A 48 9.69 -10.07 -4.15
CA ILE A 48 9.90 -9.08 -3.07
C ILE A 48 8.97 -7.87 -3.23
N VAL A 49 8.63 -7.48 -4.45
CA VAL A 49 7.73 -6.36 -4.72
C VAL A 49 6.28 -6.79 -4.48
N LEU A 50 5.92 -8.01 -4.85
CA LEU A 50 4.60 -8.58 -4.58
C LEU A 50 4.35 -8.63 -3.07
N ASP A 51 5.31 -9.14 -2.32
CA ASP A 51 5.23 -9.22 -0.86
C ASP A 51 5.13 -7.83 -0.23
N ALA A 52 5.92 -6.89 -0.73
CA ALA A 52 5.83 -5.50 -0.27
C ALA A 52 4.45 -4.91 -0.54
N GLY A 53 3.86 -5.17 -1.70
CA GLY A 53 2.50 -4.73 -2.01
C GLY A 53 1.46 -5.32 -1.06
N LEU A 54 1.62 -6.59 -0.72
CA LEU A 54 0.70 -7.28 0.20
C LEU A 54 0.78 -6.71 1.63
N PHE A 55 1.93 -6.20 2.04
CA PHE A 55 2.16 -5.71 3.40
C PHE A 55 2.32 -4.19 3.50
N HIS A 56 2.07 -3.44 2.42
CA HIS A 56 2.51 -2.05 2.29
C HIS A 56 1.96 -1.06 3.33
N SER A 57 0.92 -1.41 4.06
CA SER A 57 0.36 -0.54 5.10
C SER A 57 0.40 -1.17 6.50
N VAL A 58 1.15 -2.25 6.68
CA VAL A 58 1.16 -3.02 7.93
C VAL A 58 1.63 -2.20 9.14
N TYR A 59 2.49 -1.21 8.93
CA TYR A 59 2.95 -0.30 9.98
C TYR A 59 2.12 0.99 10.06
N GLY A 60 1.09 1.13 9.24
CA GLY A 60 0.37 2.38 9.03
C GLY A 60 1.06 3.27 8.00
N THR A 61 0.32 4.18 7.41
CA THR A 61 0.83 5.14 6.43
C THR A 61 0.38 6.55 6.77
N SER A 62 0.92 7.57 6.09
CA SER A 62 0.51 8.96 6.30
C SER A 62 -0.97 9.20 5.95
N LYS A 63 -1.55 8.36 5.10
CA LYS A 63 -2.96 8.46 4.68
C LYS A 63 -3.87 7.50 5.41
N PHE A 64 -3.32 6.46 6.02
CA PHE A 64 -4.11 5.39 6.61
C PHE A 64 -3.39 4.81 7.83
N LEU A 65 -3.96 5.05 8.99
CA LEU A 65 -3.49 4.49 10.27
C LEU A 65 -4.57 3.52 10.77
N PRO A 66 -4.56 2.26 10.30
CA PRO A 66 -5.46 1.27 10.85
C PRO A 66 -5.00 0.97 12.26
N ASN A 67 -5.89 1.00 13.21
CA ASN A 67 -5.61 0.72 14.64
C ASN A 67 -4.13 0.75 15.02
N LYS A 68 -3.74 1.56 15.97
CA LYS A 68 -2.36 1.72 16.41
C LYS A 68 -1.54 0.46 16.26
N GLY A 69 -0.69 0.43 15.20
CA GLY A 69 0.24 -0.66 15.04
C GLY A 69 -0.43 -2.02 14.90
N LEU A 70 -0.96 -2.32 13.70
CA LEU A 70 -1.22 -3.72 13.37
C LEU A 70 0.03 -4.52 13.70
N VAL A 71 1.21 -3.95 13.38
CA VAL A 71 2.51 -4.50 13.77
C VAL A 71 3.44 -3.33 14.09
N ASP A 72 4.12 -3.38 15.23
CA ASP A 72 5.12 -2.38 15.63
C ASP A 72 6.55 -2.95 15.66
N ASN A 73 6.71 -4.23 15.35
CA ASN A 73 8.00 -4.93 15.38
C ASN A 73 8.38 -5.37 13.96
N ARG A 74 9.37 -4.72 13.39
CA ARG A 74 9.86 -5.01 12.03
C ARG A 74 10.34 -6.45 11.87
N GLN A 75 10.92 -7.05 12.89
CA GLN A 75 11.44 -8.42 12.81
C GLN A 75 10.35 -9.44 12.50
N VAL A 76 9.13 -9.23 12.99
CA VAL A 76 7.99 -10.09 12.70
C VAL A 76 7.72 -10.11 11.18
N ILE A 77 7.77 -8.96 10.54
CA ILE A 77 7.54 -8.87 9.09
C ILE A 77 8.74 -9.39 8.31
N ILE A 78 9.97 -9.10 8.76
CA ILE A 78 11.18 -9.66 8.13
C ILE A 78 11.12 -11.18 8.10
N ASP A 79 10.69 -11.80 9.19
CA ASP A 79 10.57 -13.26 9.28
C ASP A 79 9.52 -13.81 8.29
N LEU A 80 8.52 -13.02 7.93
CA LEU A 80 7.47 -13.42 7.01
C LEU A 80 7.83 -13.23 5.53
N ILE A 81 8.45 -12.10 5.19
CA ILE A 81 8.66 -11.70 3.79
C ILE A 81 10.12 -11.42 3.43
N GLY A 82 11.04 -11.48 4.40
CA GLY A 82 12.46 -11.23 4.19
C GLY A 82 12.84 -9.75 4.27
N ASP A 83 14.15 -9.51 4.38
CA ASP A 83 14.72 -8.16 4.57
C ASP A 83 14.38 -7.21 3.42
N GLN A 84 14.50 -7.67 2.18
CA GLN A 84 14.36 -6.81 1.01
C GLN A 84 12.91 -6.34 0.83
N ALA A 85 11.96 -7.24 0.96
CA ALA A 85 10.54 -6.90 0.85
C ALA A 85 10.12 -5.99 2.02
N GLU A 86 10.59 -6.31 3.23
CA GLU A 86 10.27 -5.50 4.42
C GLU A 86 10.85 -4.08 4.32
N GLU A 87 12.04 -3.91 3.75
CA GLU A 87 12.61 -2.59 3.55
C GLU A 87 11.71 -1.71 2.68
N ILE A 88 11.14 -2.28 1.62
CA ILE A 88 10.18 -1.56 0.77
C ILE A 88 8.95 -1.15 1.60
N VAL A 89 8.40 -2.06 2.40
CA VAL A 89 7.26 -1.80 3.28
C VAL A 89 7.58 -0.69 4.27
N TYR A 90 8.74 -0.76 4.92
CA TYR A 90 9.17 0.22 5.93
C TYR A 90 9.19 1.63 5.34
N TRP A 91 9.89 1.80 4.23
CA TRP A 91 9.99 3.12 3.60
C TRP A 91 8.65 3.60 3.05
N PHE A 92 7.86 2.71 2.49
CA PHE A 92 6.51 3.06 2.01
C PHE A 92 5.65 3.62 3.15
N CYS A 93 5.69 2.99 4.31
CA CYS A 93 4.90 3.44 5.46
C CYS A 93 5.37 4.78 6.03
N ILE A 94 6.66 5.10 5.91
CA ILE A 94 7.23 6.36 6.41
C ILE A 94 6.96 7.53 5.47
N LEU A 95 6.91 7.27 4.15
CA LEU A 95 6.75 8.34 3.16
C LEU A 95 5.44 9.10 3.36
N VAL A 96 5.52 10.44 3.33
CA VAL A 96 4.37 11.32 3.49
C VAL A 96 3.71 11.56 2.13
N PHE A 97 2.38 11.48 2.10
CA PHE A 97 1.63 11.80 0.89
C PHE A 97 1.78 13.29 0.51
N PRO A 98 2.01 13.64 -0.77
CA PRO A 98 2.17 12.76 -1.93
C PRO A 98 3.55 12.08 -1.95
N ARG A 99 3.56 10.75 -2.13
CA ARG A 99 4.78 9.94 -1.95
C ARG A 99 5.77 10.00 -3.11
N ILE A 100 5.27 10.13 -4.34
CA ILE A 100 6.14 10.04 -5.52
C ILE A 100 7.26 11.09 -5.51
N PRO A 101 7.01 12.37 -5.20
CA PRO A 101 8.11 13.34 -5.09
C PRO A 101 9.15 12.96 -4.03
N GLU A 102 8.74 12.35 -2.93
CA GLU A 102 9.65 11.90 -1.88
C GLU A 102 10.54 10.73 -2.32
N MET A 103 10.10 9.94 -3.29
CA MET A 103 10.85 8.79 -3.81
C MET A 103 12.10 9.18 -4.58
N GLU A 104 12.20 10.42 -5.04
CA GLU A 104 13.38 10.91 -5.73
C GLU A 104 14.65 10.88 -4.85
N LYS A 105 14.49 10.81 -3.54
CA LYS A 105 15.61 10.71 -2.59
C LYS A 105 16.26 9.34 -2.57
N PHE A 106 15.60 8.34 -3.13
CA PHE A 106 16.07 6.95 -3.09
C PHE A 106 16.78 6.59 -4.38
N LYS A 107 17.67 5.61 -4.29
CA LYS A 107 18.37 5.02 -5.44
C LYS A 107 17.69 3.71 -5.85
N ASP A 108 17.87 3.34 -7.13
CA ASP A 108 17.43 2.02 -7.59
C ASP A 108 18.30 0.92 -6.97
N PRO A 109 17.73 -0.27 -6.72
CA PRO A 109 16.39 -0.70 -7.14
C PRO A 109 15.25 -0.27 -6.19
N LEU A 110 15.55 0.24 -5.00
CA LEU A 110 14.53 0.59 -4.01
C LEU A 110 13.55 1.64 -4.54
N LYS A 111 14.05 2.66 -5.22
CA LYS A 111 13.21 3.70 -5.84
C LYS A 111 12.17 3.10 -6.79
N SER A 112 12.60 2.23 -7.70
CA SER A 112 11.70 1.58 -8.66
C SER A 112 10.68 0.68 -7.97
N HIS A 113 11.08 -0.01 -6.91
CA HIS A 113 10.20 -0.88 -6.13
C HIS A 113 9.12 -0.06 -5.40
N LEU A 114 9.51 1.03 -4.75
CA LEU A 114 8.58 1.94 -4.09
C LEU A 114 7.58 2.53 -5.07
N LEU A 115 8.06 2.95 -6.24
CA LEU A 115 7.22 3.52 -7.28
C LEU A 115 6.20 2.51 -7.79
N ALA A 116 6.62 1.25 -8.00
CA ALA A 116 5.71 0.18 -8.43
C ALA A 116 4.61 -0.06 -7.40
N VAL A 117 4.96 -0.15 -6.12
CA VAL A 117 3.97 -0.34 -5.05
C VAL A 117 3.00 0.82 -5.00
N GLU A 118 3.47 2.06 -5.10
CA GLU A 118 2.60 3.24 -5.05
C GLU A 118 1.64 3.29 -6.24
N ARG A 119 2.12 2.97 -7.44
CA ARG A 119 1.26 2.92 -8.62
C ARG A 119 0.19 1.84 -8.51
N ALA A 120 0.54 0.66 -8.01
CA ALA A 120 -0.41 -0.42 -7.80
C ALA A 120 -1.41 -0.05 -6.70
N ASN A 121 -0.95 0.58 -5.62
CA ASN A 121 -1.80 1.09 -4.54
C ASN A 121 -2.84 2.09 -5.09
N ALA A 122 -2.42 3.03 -5.91
CA ALA A 122 -3.30 4.02 -6.53
C ALA A 122 -4.32 3.36 -7.47
N LEU A 123 -3.85 2.44 -8.31
CA LEU A 123 -4.70 1.77 -9.29
C LEU A 123 -5.76 0.88 -8.61
N GLU A 124 -5.40 0.21 -7.52
CA GLU A 124 -6.34 -0.60 -6.76
C GLU A 124 -7.50 0.25 -6.21
N GLN A 125 -7.25 1.51 -5.90
CA GLN A 125 -8.24 2.45 -5.38
C GLN A 125 -8.87 3.33 -6.45
N LYS A 126 -8.72 2.99 -7.72
CA LYS A 126 -9.09 3.88 -8.84
C LYS A 126 -10.54 4.36 -8.76
N ASP A 127 -11.48 3.49 -8.51
CA ASP A 127 -12.90 3.87 -8.44
C ASP A 127 -13.16 4.84 -7.29
N PHE A 128 -12.55 4.62 -6.15
CA PHE A 128 -12.63 5.53 -5.01
C PHE A 128 -11.99 6.87 -5.35
N GLN A 129 -10.82 6.85 -5.98
CA GLN A 129 -10.10 8.07 -6.34
C GLN A 129 -10.84 8.85 -7.42
N ASP A 130 -11.45 8.21 -8.39
CA ASP A 130 -12.24 8.87 -9.43
C ASP A 130 -13.44 9.62 -8.83
N ARG A 131 -14.12 9.01 -7.88
CA ARG A 131 -15.22 9.66 -7.16
C ARG A 131 -14.74 10.82 -6.27
N LEU A 132 -13.61 10.60 -5.60
CA LEU A 132 -12.99 11.62 -4.76
C LEU A 132 -12.53 12.82 -5.58
N LYS A 133 -12.09 12.59 -6.82
CA LYS A 133 -11.69 13.63 -7.77
C LYS A 133 -12.84 14.61 -8.03
N GLU A 134 -14.03 14.10 -8.29
CA GLU A 134 -15.21 14.96 -8.50
C GLU A 134 -15.52 15.80 -7.26
N TYR A 135 -15.45 15.18 -6.09
CA TYR A 135 -15.66 15.88 -4.83
C TYR A 135 -14.60 16.95 -4.60
N ASN A 136 -13.34 16.61 -4.81
CA ASN A 136 -12.21 17.53 -4.59
C ASN A 136 -12.22 18.69 -5.58
N ALA A 137 -12.64 18.46 -6.82
CA ALA A 137 -12.79 19.52 -7.82
C ALA A 137 -13.80 20.58 -7.36
N LYS A 138 -14.91 20.15 -6.76
CA LYS A 138 -15.92 21.05 -6.19
C LYS A 138 -15.40 21.85 -4.99
N LYS A 139 -14.41 21.31 -4.27
CA LYS A 139 -13.82 21.93 -3.08
C LYS A 139 -12.48 22.62 -3.35
N ASN A 140 -12.04 22.63 -4.61
CA ASN A 140 -10.74 23.18 -5.01
C ASN A 140 -9.57 22.57 -4.23
N ILE A 141 -9.61 21.25 -4.03
CA ILE A 141 -8.57 20.48 -3.33
C ILE A 141 -7.76 19.72 -4.37
N MET A 142 -6.43 19.68 -4.21
CA MET A 142 -5.55 18.91 -5.07
C MET A 142 -5.96 17.43 -5.07
N THR A 143 -6.16 16.88 -6.26
CA THR A 143 -6.50 15.47 -6.42
C THR A 143 -5.24 14.60 -6.34
N TRP A 144 -5.45 13.32 -6.20
CA TRP A 144 -4.40 12.30 -6.21
C TRP A 144 -3.59 12.34 -7.50
N GLU A 145 -4.27 12.44 -8.67
CA GLU A 145 -3.60 12.55 -9.97
C GLU A 145 -2.77 13.82 -10.09
N GLU A 146 -3.30 14.93 -9.63
CA GLU A 146 -2.57 16.21 -9.63
C GLU A 146 -1.31 16.12 -8.76
N ALA A 147 -1.43 15.47 -7.59
CA ALA A 147 -0.30 15.32 -6.68
C ALA A 147 0.83 14.48 -7.28
N TYR A 148 0.52 13.51 -8.12
CA TYR A 148 1.48 12.58 -8.71
C TYR A 148 1.75 12.83 -10.20
N GLY A 149 1.08 13.80 -10.81
CA GLY A 149 1.26 14.08 -12.24
C GLY A 149 0.75 12.96 -13.15
N LEU A 150 -0.30 12.29 -12.73
CA LEU A 150 -0.88 11.16 -13.48
C LEU A 150 -1.98 11.61 -14.45
#